data_b088a85331bf5df8274e584b0412ed49
#
_entry.id   b088a85331bf5df8274e584b0412ed49
#
_cell.length_a   1.000
_cell.length_b   1.000
_cell.length_c   1.000
_cell.angle_alpha   90.00
_cell.angle_beta   90.00
_cell.angle_gamma   90.00
#
_symmetry.space_group_name_H-M   'P 1'
#
loop_
_entity.id
_entity.type
_entity.pdbx_description
1 polymer ?
#
loop_
_entity_poly.entity_id
_entity_poly.type
_entity_poly.pdbx_seq_one_letter_code
_entity_poly.pdbx_strand_id
1 'polypeptide(L)'
;MKVNGIEPDINNISSGKYTLRRSYYLTHNGEMNHLQQDFLQYVLCAGQKLVAKKSIAVGTPTTFLSAKASGKLVINGSSSAAPLVKELAAEYMQLNPRAQVTVEVTDSSKGLTAAIRRECDFGISSRELKSYEKELLTANVFARDAIVLIVNKQNPVNNLSTKQIKALYETCNEWKSLN
;
A
#
# COMPACT_ATOMS: atom_id res chain seq x y z
N MET A 1 -14.62 -13.02 -8.86
CA MET A 1 -14.54 -14.45 -8.47
C MET A 1 -14.21 -14.55 -6.99
N LYS A 2 -14.83 -15.49 -6.27
CA LYS A 2 -14.53 -15.79 -4.87
C LYS A 2 -13.19 -16.51 -4.72
N VAL A 3 -12.54 -16.31 -3.57
CA VAL A 3 -11.36 -17.07 -3.17
C VAL A 3 -11.62 -17.70 -1.81
N ASN A 4 -11.47 -19.02 -1.70
CA ASN A 4 -11.84 -19.79 -0.50
C ASN A 4 -13.29 -19.54 -0.04
N GLY A 5 -14.23 -19.35 -0.98
CA GLY A 5 -15.63 -19.03 -0.71
C GLY A 5 -15.89 -17.56 -0.36
N ILE A 6 -14.87 -16.72 -0.25
CA ILE A 6 -14.98 -15.32 0.18
C ILE A 6 -14.98 -14.37 -1.04
N GLU A 7 -15.93 -13.45 -1.09
CA GLU A 7 -15.99 -12.41 -2.13
C GLU A 7 -14.96 -11.30 -1.88
N PRO A 8 -14.38 -10.72 -2.97
CA PRO A 8 -13.43 -9.61 -2.86
C PRO A 8 -14.16 -8.26 -2.70
N ASP A 9 -15.01 -8.14 -1.70
CA ASP A 9 -15.64 -6.89 -1.32
C ASP A 9 -14.82 -6.13 -0.27
N ILE A 10 -15.13 -4.85 -0.09
CA ILE A 10 -14.41 -3.96 0.83
C ILE A 10 -14.41 -4.50 2.26
N ASN A 11 -15.52 -5.04 2.74
CA ASN A 11 -15.64 -5.53 4.11
C ASN A 11 -14.78 -6.77 4.34
N ASN A 12 -14.80 -7.72 3.40
CA ASN A 12 -13.99 -8.94 3.48
C ASN A 12 -12.50 -8.65 3.34
N ILE A 13 -12.11 -7.68 2.50
CA ILE A 13 -10.71 -7.26 2.35
C ILE A 13 -10.24 -6.51 3.60
N SER A 14 -11.02 -5.55 4.09
CA SER A 14 -10.68 -4.76 5.28
C SER A 14 -10.57 -5.63 6.53
N SER A 15 -11.51 -6.55 6.74
CA SER A 15 -11.50 -7.47 7.89
C SER A 15 -10.45 -8.58 7.80
N GLY A 16 -9.88 -8.82 6.61
CA GLY A 16 -8.91 -9.88 6.38
C GLY A 16 -9.48 -11.25 6.08
N LYS A 17 -10.79 -11.37 5.94
CA LYS A 17 -11.45 -12.60 5.48
C LYS A 17 -10.99 -12.97 4.07
N TYR A 18 -10.90 -11.98 3.17
CA TYR A 18 -10.33 -12.18 1.84
C TYR A 18 -8.80 -12.23 1.91
N THR A 19 -8.22 -13.38 1.59
CA THR A 19 -6.81 -13.69 1.86
C THR A 19 -5.83 -13.10 0.85
N LEU A 20 -6.25 -12.84 -0.41
CA LEU A 20 -5.39 -12.25 -1.44
C LEU A 20 -5.38 -10.72 -1.31
N ARG A 21 -4.90 -10.24 -0.17
CA ARG A 21 -4.74 -8.82 0.13
C ARG A 21 -3.29 -8.51 0.46
N ARG A 22 -2.92 -7.24 0.28
CA ARG A 22 -1.61 -6.71 0.67
C ARG A 22 -1.77 -5.36 1.35
N SER A 23 -0.83 -5.02 2.19
CA SER A 23 -0.74 -3.69 2.79
C SER A 23 0.27 -2.84 2.03
N TYR A 24 0.00 -1.53 1.99
CA TYR A 24 0.95 -0.54 1.54
C TYR A 24 1.57 0.14 2.75
N TYR A 25 2.88 0.22 2.76
CA TYR A 25 3.67 0.71 3.87
C TYR A 25 4.45 1.96 3.48
N LEU A 26 4.46 2.95 4.37
CA LEU A 26 5.49 3.98 4.44
C LEU A 26 6.45 3.60 5.57
N THR A 27 7.72 3.46 5.25
CA THR A 27 8.75 3.01 6.19
C THR A 27 9.80 4.10 6.37
N HIS A 28 10.33 4.23 7.59
CA HIS A 28 11.43 5.15 7.90
C HIS A 28 12.45 4.49 8.82
N ASN A 29 13.67 5.01 8.82
CA ASN A 29 14.77 4.54 9.66
C ASN A 29 15.06 5.55 10.78
N GLY A 30 14.88 5.12 12.03
CA GLY A 30 15.12 5.93 13.21
C GLY A 30 14.05 7.01 13.44
N GLU A 31 14.44 8.08 14.11
CA GLU A 31 13.55 9.19 14.46
C GLU A 31 13.20 10.03 13.23
N MET A 32 11.94 10.45 13.17
CA MET A 32 11.44 11.32 12.11
C MET A 32 11.66 12.78 12.47
N ASN A 33 12.08 13.59 11.49
CA ASN A 33 12.06 15.04 11.59
C ASN A 33 10.62 15.59 11.54
N HIS A 34 10.46 16.87 11.81
CA HIS A 34 9.15 17.52 11.88
C HIS A 34 8.33 17.41 10.58
N LEU A 35 8.98 17.50 9.41
CA LEU A 35 8.29 17.38 8.12
C LEU A 35 7.83 15.92 7.85
N GLN A 36 8.66 14.93 8.19
CA GLN A 36 8.28 13.53 8.08
C GLN A 36 7.09 13.21 8.99
N GLN A 37 7.09 13.68 10.24
CA GLN A 37 5.99 13.50 11.19
C GLN A 37 4.70 14.13 10.70
N ASP A 38 4.75 15.39 10.23
CA ASP A 38 3.59 16.13 9.73
C ASP A 38 2.98 15.45 8.47
N PHE A 39 3.84 15.02 7.53
CA PHE A 39 3.40 14.29 6.34
C PHE A 39 2.75 12.95 6.69
N LEU A 40 3.39 12.15 7.55
CA LEU A 40 2.85 10.85 7.96
C LEU A 40 1.51 11.02 8.68
N GLN A 41 1.40 12.01 9.57
CA GLN A 41 0.15 12.33 10.25
C GLN A 41 -0.94 12.71 9.23
N TYR A 42 -0.64 13.55 8.23
CA TYR A 42 -1.57 13.85 7.16
C TYR A 42 -2.06 12.58 6.45
N VAL A 43 -1.13 11.71 6.04
CA VAL A 43 -1.46 10.46 5.33
C VAL A 43 -2.39 9.56 6.16
N LEU A 44 -2.15 9.45 7.47
CA LEU A 44 -2.94 8.59 8.37
C LEU A 44 -4.24 9.24 8.86
N CYS A 45 -4.40 10.55 8.68
CA CYS A 45 -5.59 11.33 9.09
C CYS A 45 -6.43 11.75 7.88
N ALA A 46 -6.29 12.99 7.44
CA ALA A 46 -7.11 13.55 6.34
C ALA A 46 -6.87 12.85 5.00
N GLY A 47 -5.66 12.42 4.73
CA GLY A 47 -5.29 11.66 3.53
C GLY A 47 -6.06 10.34 3.38
N GLN A 48 -6.61 9.78 4.46
CA GLN A 48 -7.43 8.57 4.38
C GLN A 48 -8.72 8.78 3.56
N LYS A 49 -9.17 10.02 3.38
CA LYS A 49 -10.27 10.34 2.46
C LYS A 49 -9.90 10.07 1.00
N LEU A 50 -8.67 10.39 0.60
CA LEU A 50 -8.15 10.06 -0.73
C LEU A 50 -7.88 8.57 -0.85
N VAL A 51 -7.28 7.96 0.17
CA VAL A 51 -7.05 6.50 0.21
C VAL A 51 -8.35 5.75 -0.02
N ALA A 52 -9.45 6.10 0.65
CA ALA A 52 -10.75 5.44 0.51
C ALA A 52 -11.36 5.54 -0.90
N LYS A 53 -10.95 6.54 -1.70
CA LYS A 53 -11.40 6.68 -3.10
C LYS A 53 -10.63 5.78 -4.08
N LYS A 54 -9.39 5.43 -3.76
CA LYS A 54 -8.45 4.77 -4.70
C LYS A 54 -8.07 3.37 -4.26
N SER A 55 -8.22 3.08 -2.97
CA SER A 55 -7.79 1.84 -2.33
C SER A 55 -8.66 1.58 -1.10
N ILE A 56 -8.20 0.77 -0.17
CA ILE A 56 -8.90 0.49 1.08
C ILE A 56 -8.19 1.24 2.22
N ALA A 57 -8.93 2.17 2.83
CA ALA A 57 -8.43 2.94 3.96
C ALA A 57 -8.13 2.04 5.18
N VAL A 58 -7.17 2.43 5.97
CA VAL A 58 -6.77 1.72 7.21
C VAL A 58 -7.36 2.37 8.46
N GLY A 59 -7.95 3.55 8.32
CA GLY A 59 -8.59 4.30 9.39
C GLY A 59 -9.73 5.18 8.87
N THR A 60 -10.48 5.74 9.80
CA THR A 60 -11.50 6.76 9.48
C THR A 60 -10.80 8.09 9.23
N PRO A 61 -11.15 8.81 8.15
CA PRO A 61 -10.59 10.14 7.91
C PRO A 61 -10.90 11.07 9.07
N THR A 62 -9.88 11.73 9.59
CA THR A 62 -9.99 12.72 10.67
C THR A 62 -9.43 14.07 10.22
N THR A 63 -9.74 15.12 10.97
CA THR A 63 -9.19 16.45 10.70
C THR A 63 -7.67 16.44 10.87
N PHE A 64 -6.96 17.02 9.91
CA PHE A 64 -5.54 17.25 9.97
C PHE A 64 -5.27 18.76 10.17
N LEU A 65 -4.54 19.09 11.22
CA LEU A 65 -4.02 20.41 11.48
C LEU A 65 -2.54 20.39 11.17
N SER A 66 -2.17 20.98 10.02
CA SER A 66 -0.77 21.05 9.62
C SER A 66 0.05 21.85 10.63
N ALA A 67 1.18 21.32 11.01
CA ALA A 67 2.21 22.03 11.76
C ALA A 67 2.98 23.06 10.89
N LYS A 68 2.55 23.28 9.64
CA LYS A 68 3.20 24.14 8.65
C LYS A 68 4.67 23.81 8.44
N ALA A 69 4.98 22.53 8.51
CA ALA A 69 6.32 22.02 8.28
C ALA A 69 6.85 22.43 6.91
N SER A 70 8.14 22.63 6.81
CA SER A 70 8.79 23.11 5.58
C SER A 70 10.06 22.29 5.31
N GLY A 71 10.49 22.28 4.05
CA GLY A 71 11.70 21.58 3.63
C GLY A 71 11.43 20.61 2.48
N LYS A 72 12.39 19.71 2.26
CA LYS A 72 12.31 18.67 1.24
C LYS A 72 12.11 17.31 1.88
N LEU A 73 11.29 16.49 1.25
CA LEU A 73 11.01 15.11 1.65
C LEU A 73 11.07 14.23 0.40
N VAL A 74 11.91 13.20 0.47
CA VAL A 74 12.12 12.23 -0.62
C VAL A 74 11.49 10.90 -0.22
N ILE A 75 10.63 10.38 -1.08
CA ILE A 75 9.95 9.11 -0.90
C ILE A 75 10.35 8.21 -2.07
N ASN A 76 10.79 6.97 -1.80
CA ASN A 76 11.24 6.05 -2.85
C ASN A 76 10.57 4.68 -2.70
N GLY A 77 10.21 4.02 -3.80
CA GLY A 77 9.86 2.60 -3.75
C GLY A 77 8.73 2.17 -4.67
N SER A 78 7.89 1.28 -4.15
CA SER A 78 6.90 0.46 -4.85
C SER A 78 6.13 1.18 -5.96
N SER A 79 6.27 0.70 -7.19
CA SER A 79 5.52 1.20 -8.35
C SER A 79 4.00 1.01 -8.21
N SER A 80 3.54 0.00 -7.47
CA SER A 80 2.11 -0.24 -7.24
C SER A 80 1.47 0.79 -6.31
N ALA A 81 2.19 1.23 -5.27
CA ALA A 81 1.67 2.17 -4.29
C ALA A 81 2.03 3.64 -4.61
N ALA A 82 3.06 3.87 -5.44
CA ALA A 82 3.53 5.20 -5.78
C ALA A 82 2.46 6.14 -6.38
N PRO A 83 1.53 5.70 -7.25
CA PRO A 83 0.47 6.59 -7.75
C PRO A 83 -0.36 7.20 -6.63
N LEU A 84 -0.76 6.39 -5.63
CA LEU A 84 -1.52 6.88 -4.47
C LEU A 84 -0.68 7.84 -3.62
N VAL A 85 0.61 7.51 -3.38
CA VAL A 85 1.51 8.38 -2.61
C VAL A 85 1.76 9.71 -3.32
N LYS A 86 1.85 9.74 -4.65
CA LYS A 86 1.97 10.98 -5.43
C LYS A 86 0.77 11.89 -5.27
N GLU A 87 -0.45 11.33 -5.29
CA GLU A 87 -1.67 12.12 -5.07
C GLU A 87 -1.74 12.64 -3.63
N LEU A 88 -1.40 11.81 -2.63
CA LEU A 88 -1.29 12.24 -1.22
C LEU A 88 -0.24 13.36 -1.04
N ALA A 89 0.91 13.22 -1.67
CA ALA A 89 1.97 14.25 -1.64
C ALA A 89 1.49 15.56 -2.28
N ALA A 90 0.78 15.49 -3.40
CA ALA A 90 0.24 16.67 -4.07
C ALA A 90 -0.80 17.41 -3.20
N GLU A 91 -1.75 16.69 -2.59
CA GLU A 91 -2.72 17.30 -1.66
C GLU A 91 -2.02 17.88 -0.42
N TYR A 92 -1.02 17.17 0.14
CA TYR A 92 -0.25 17.68 1.28
C TYR A 92 0.48 18.98 0.95
N MET A 93 1.13 19.08 -0.21
CA MET A 93 1.82 20.30 -0.64
C MET A 93 0.87 21.48 -0.84
N GLN A 94 -0.40 21.24 -1.21
CA GLN A 94 -1.42 22.31 -1.25
C GLN A 94 -1.71 22.86 0.15
N LEU A 95 -1.73 22.01 1.18
CA LEU A 95 -1.92 22.40 2.58
C LEU A 95 -0.65 23.03 3.18
N ASN A 96 0.51 22.65 2.69
CA ASN A 96 1.83 23.06 3.15
C ASN A 96 2.71 23.55 1.98
N PRO A 97 2.49 24.77 1.47
CA PRO A 97 3.22 25.27 0.29
C PRO A 97 4.74 25.41 0.47
N ARG A 98 5.24 25.38 1.69
CA ARG A 98 6.68 25.41 2.01
C ARG A 98 7.32 24.02 2.06
N ALA A 99 6.55 22.96 1.94
CA ALA A 99 7.04 21.59 1.84
C ALA A 99 7.18 21.18 0.37
N GLN A 100 8.26 20.51 0.04
CA GLN A 100 8.49 19.91 -1.28
C GLN A 100 8.61 18.40 -1.10
N VAL A 101 7.64 17.64 -1.61
CA VAL A 101 7.63 16.17 -1.54
C VAL A 101 7.90 15.60 -2.92
N THR A 102 8.97 14.80 -3.04
CA THR A 102 9.34 14.08 -4.28
C THR A 102 9.09 12.59 -4.10
N VAL A 103 8.45 11.96 -5.09
CA VAL A 103 8.17 10.52 -5.08
C VAL A 103 8.88 9.86 -6.25
N GLU A 104 9.92 9.11 -5.94
CA GLU A 104 10.72 8.31 -6.87
C GLU A 104 10.15 6.90 -6.98
N VAL A 105 9.86 6.49 -8.22
CA VAL A 105 9.23 5.20 -8.47
C VAL A 105 10.29 4.17 -8.82
N THR A 106 10.41 3.15 -7.95
CA THR A 106 11.28 2.00 -8.15
C THR A 106 10.51 0.70 -7.90
N ASP A 107 11.02 -0.16 -7.03
CA ASP A 107 10.33 -1.32 -6.49
C ASP A 107 10.40 -1.34 -4.96
N SER A 108 9.60 -2.21 -4.32
CA SER A 108 9.57 -2.28 -2.85
C SER A 108 10.93 -2.58 -2.23
N SER A 109 11.73 -3.44 -2.85
CA SER A 109 13.05 -3.82 -2.29
C SER A 109 14.04 -2.68 -2.35
N LYS A 110 14.07 -1.94 -3.47
CA LYS A 110 14.91 -0.74 -3.62
C LYS A 110 14.49 0.36 -2.67
N GLY A 111 13.17 0.64 -2.56
CA GLY A 111 12.67 1.64 -1.63
C GLY A 111 12.98 1.33 -0.17
N LEU A 112 12.82 0.08 0.25
CA LEU A 112 13.20 -0.33 1.61
C LEU A 112 14.72 -0.24 1.84
N THR A 113 15.54 -0.61 0.85
CA THR A 113 17.00 -0.48 0.94
C THR A 113 17.42 0.99 1.04
N ALA A 114 16.82 1.88 0.24
CA ALA A 114 17.08 3.31 0.30
C ALA A 114 16.71 3.90 1.68
N ALA A 115 15.58 3.48 2.26
CA ALA A 115 15.19 3.89 3.61
C ALA A 115 16.18 3.37 4.67
N ILE A 116 16.63 2.11 4.60
CA ILE A 116 17.64 1.55 5.50
C ILE A 116 18.95 2.37 5.44
N ARG A 117 19.36 2.76 4.24
CA ARG A 117 20.59 3.55 4.02
C ARG A 117 20.40 5.04 4.28
N ARG A 118 19.20 5.49 4.60
CA ARG A 118 18.83 6.90 4.76
C ARG A 118 19.09 7.74 3.49
N GLU A 119 18.97 7.12 2.32
CA GLU A 119 19.03 7.76 1.00
C GLU A 119 17.67 8.40 0.62
N CYS A 120 16.61 8.05 1.34
CA CYS A 120 15.29 8.70 1.27
C CYS A 120 14.70 8.82 2.67
N ASP A 121 13.70 9.70 2.82
CA ASP A 121 12.98 9.94 4.07
C ASP A 121 11.97 8.84 4.38
N PHE A 122 11.28 8.35 3.33
CA PHE A 122 10.37 7.21 3.41
C PHE A 122 10.59 6.22 2.29
N GLY A 123 10.63 4.94 2.66
CA GLY A 123 10.52 3.85 1.70
C GLY A 123 9.06 3.44 1.50
N ILE A 124 8.63 3.16 0.26
CA ILE A 124 7.30 2.61 -0.03
C ILE A 124 7.41 1.12 -0.29
N SER A 125 6.61 0.32 0.41
CA SER A 125 6.48 -1.11 0.12
C SER A 125 5.02 -1.52 -0.11
N SER A 126 4.79 -2.41 -1.06
CA SER A 126 3.53 -3.10 -1.32
C SER A 126 3.62 -4.60 -0.99
N ARG A 127 4.62 -5.00 -0.23
CA ARG A 127 4.81 -6.34 0.32
C ARG A 127 5.16 -6.26 1.80
N GLU A 128 4.95 -7.36 2.49
CA GLU A 128 5.45 -7.51 3.86
C GLU A 128 6.98 -7.30 3.93
N LEU A 129 7.42 -6.67 5.01
CA LEU A 129 8.83 -6.49 5.30
C LEU A 129 9.42 -7.83 5.76
N LYS A 130 10.63 -8.13 5.31
CA LYS A 130 11.42 -9.26 5.80
C LYS A 130 11.86 -9.03 7.24
N SER A 131 12.28 -10.08 7.96
CA SER A 131 12.67 -9.98 9.36
C SER A 131 13.73 -8.90 9.61
N TYR A 132 14.82 -8.91 8.86
CA TYR A 132 15.87 -7.90 9.00
C TYR A 132 15.41 -6.47 8.63
N GLU A 133 14.44 -6.31 7.71
CA GLU A 133 13.86 -5.01 7.38
C GLU A 133 13.02 -4.46 8.54
N LYS A 134 12.29 -5.34 9.25
CA LYS A 134 11.49 -4.98 10.43
C LYS A 134 12.34 -4.57 11.63
N GLU A 135 13.55 -5.08 11.72
CA GLU A 135 14.50 -4.71 12.78
C GLU A 135 15.09 -3.31 12.58
N LEU A 136 15.20 -2.88 11.30
CA LEU A 136 15.86 -1.63 10.93
C LEU A 136 14.88 -0.50 10.60
N LEU A 137 13.63 -0.82 10.26
CA LEU A 137 12.64 0.13 9.79
C LEU A 137 11.37 0.10 10.63
N THR A 138 10.86 1.27 10.94
CA THR A 138 9.48 1.44 11.40
C THR A 138 8.55 1.45 10.20
N ALA A 139 7.55 0.57 10.19
CA ALA A 139 6.61 0.42 9.09
C ALA A 139 5.21 0.90 9.47
N ASN A 140 4.69 1.87 8.74
CA ASN A 140 3.36 2.42 8.92
C ASN A 140 2.45 1.97 7.77
N VAL A 141 1.43 1.16 8.06
CA VAL A 141 0.43 0.80 7.06
C VAL A 141 -0.44 2.01 6.80
N PHE A 142 -0.53 2.46 5.53
CA PHE A 142 -1.34 3.63 5.16
C PHE A 142 -2.51 3.30 4.23
N ALA A 143 -2.46 2.14 3.56
CA ALA A 143 -3.55 1.65 2.70
C ALA A 143 -3.50 0.13 2.60
N ARG A 144 -4.60 -0.48 2.15
CA ARG A 144 -4.65 -1.88 1.74
C ARG A 144 -5.14 -2.01 0.32
N ASP A 145 -4.72 -3.07 -0.34
CA ASP A 145 -5.11 -3.42 -1.69
C ASP A 145 -5.43 -4.91 -1.77
N ALA A 146 -6.13 -5.33 -2.80
CA ALA A 146 -6.45 -6.73 -3.02
C ALA A 146 -6.17 -7.16 -4.46
N ILE A 147 -5.72 -8.38 -4.61
CA ILE A 147 -5.59 -9.04 -5.90
C ILE A 147 -6.90 -9.79 -6.15
N VAL A 148 -7.61 -9.42 -7.21
CA VAL A 148 -8.87 -10.06 -7.58
C VAL A 148 -8.72 -10.82 -8.90
N LEU A 149 -9.32 -12.01 -8.94
CA LEU A 149 -9.39 -12.82 -10.14
C LEU A 149 -10.59 -12.37 -10.98
N ILE A 150 -10.31 -11.88 -12.18
CA ILE A 150 -11.31 -11.45 -13.14
C ILE A 150 -11.45 -12.55 -14.19
N VAL A 151 -12.68 -13.00 -14.41
CA VAL A 151 -13.01 -14.03 -15.41
C VAL A 151 -14.21 -13.59 -16.24
N ASN A 152 -14.40 -14.21 -17.40
CA ASN A 152 -15.59 -13.99 -18.21
C ASN A 152 -16.84 -14.36 -17.41
N LYS A 153 -17.95 -13.62 -17.60
CA LYS A 153 -19.24 -13.90 -16.94
C LYS A 153 -19.80 -15.29 -17.22
N GLN A 154 -19.44 -15.88 -18.35
CA GLN A 154 -19.84 -17.23 -18.78
C GLN A 154 -18.93 -18.34 -18.21
N ASN A 155 -17.87 -17.97 -17.45
CA ASN A 155 -17.00 -18.96 -16.83
C ASN A 155 -17.79 -19.76 -15.79
N PRO A 156 -17.84 -21.09 -15.89
CA PRO A 156 -18.58 -21.93 -14.93
C PRO A 156 -17.95 -21.92 -13.54
N VAL A 157 -16.66 -21.59 -13.43
CA VAL A 157 -15.94 -21.51 -12.15
C VAL A 157 -16.12 -20.13 -11.55
N ASN A 158 -16.74 -20.05 -10.38
CA ASN A 158 -16.99 -18.80 -9.65
C ASN A 158 -16.24 -18.68 -8.32
N ASN A 159 -15.57 -19.77 -7.90
CA ASN A 159 -14.80 -19.85 -6.66
C ASN A 159 -13.58 -20.74 -6.85
N LEU A 160 -12.44 -20.34 -6.31
CA LEU A 160 -11.20 -21.13 -6.26
C LEU A 160 -10.60 -21.04 -4.87
N SER A 161 -10.01 -22.15 -4.43
CA SER A 161 -9.11 -22.14 -3.28
C SER A 161 -7.76 -21.52 -3.66
N THR A 162 -7.03 -21.00 -2.69
CA THR A 162 -5.65 -20.51 -2.92
C THR A 162 -4.73 -21.60 -3.47
N LYS A 163 -4.97 -22.88 -3.12
CA LYS A 163 -4.24 -24.01 -3.66
C LYS A 163 -4.52 -24.22 -5.15
N GLN A 164 -5.79 -24.13 -5.57
CA GLN A 164 -6.17 -24.22 -6.99
C GLN A 164 -5.63 -23.03 -7.79
N ILE A 165 -5.66 -21.81 -7.23
CA ILE A 165 -5.05 -20.63 -7.86
C ILE A 165 -3.56 -20.87 -8.11
N LYS A 166 -2.84 -21.35 -7.10
CA LYS A 166 -1.42 -21.68 -7.24
C LYS A 166 -1.18 -22.70 -8.34
N ALA A 167 -1.94 -23.80 -8.34
CA ALA A 167 -1.85 -24.84 -9.37
C ALA A 167 -2.14 -24.29 -10.77
N LEU A 168 -3.14 -23.40 -10.91
CA LEU A 168 -3.48 -22.77 -12.20
C LEU A 168 -2.29 -22.05 -12.83
N TYR A 169 -1.49 -21.32 -12.01
CA TYR A 169 -0.33 -20.57 -12.50
C TYR A 169 0.94 -21.42 -12.64
N GLU A 170 1.04 -22.53 -11.95
CA GLU A 170 2.26 -23.38 -11.96
C GLU A 170 2.16 -24.57 -12.92
N THR A 171 1.00 -25.21 -13.02
CA THR A 171 0.86 -26.50 -13.69
C THR A 171 -0.34 -26.65 -14.61
N CYS A 172 -1.38 -25.83 -14.46
CA CYS A 172 -2.62 -25.97 -15.21
C CYS A 172 -2.76 -24.91 -16.29
N ASN A 173 -3.03 -25.36 -17.53
CA ASN A 173 -3.31 -24.47 -18.66
C ASN A 173 -4.81 -24.33 -18.96
N GLU A 174 -5.67 -25.13 -18.32
CA GLU A 174 -7.11 -25.13 -18.60
C GLU A 174 -7.94 -25.16 -17.30
N TRP A 175 -9.07 -24.43 -17.29
CA TRP A 175 -10.02 -24.39 -16.19
C TRP A 175 -10.63 -25.76 -15.85
N LYS A 176 -10.76 -26.65 -16.85
CA LYS A 176 -11.33 -27.99 -16.67
C LYS A 176 -10.48 -28.90 -15.78
N SER A 177 -9.19 -28.62 -15.64
CA SER A 177 -8.27 -29.41 -14.82
C SER A 177 -8.26 -29.02 -13.34
N LEU A 178 -9.14 -28.11 -12.93
CA LEU A 178 -9.25 -27.66 -11.53
C LEU A 178 -10.35 -28.35 -10.70
N ASN A 179 -11.06 -29.32 -11.30
CA ASN A 179 -12.09 -30.13 -10.63
C ASN A 179 -11.50 -31.25 -9.78
#